data_8474696cfd5bd76031241fd3d0541af1
#
_entry.id   8474696cfd5bd76031241fd3d0541af1
#
_cell.length_a   1.000
_cell.length_b   1.000
_cell.length_c   1.000
_cell.angle_alpha   90.00
_cell.angle_beta   90.00
_cell.angle_gamma   90.00
#
_symmetry.space_group_name_H-M   'P 1'
#
loop_
_entity.id
_entity.type
_entity.pdbx_description
1 polymer ?
#
loop_
_entity_poly.entity_id
_entity_poly.type
_entity_poly.pdbx_seq_one_letter_code
_entity_poly.pdbx_strand_id
1 'polypeptide(L)'
;MMDAAAESVMSSVRERFPLLGRQVNGRPLVYLDSAATAQKPEAVIEAEVSYYRNSNANVHRGLHTLGDEATRLYEGCRDRVAGMLGVAADQVTIQR
;
A
#
# COMPACT_ATOMS: atom_id res chain seq x y z
N MET A 1 0.37 9.40 28.28
CA MET A 1 1.62 9.84 27.62
C MET A 1 2.37 8.61 27.12
N MET A 2 2.82 8.62 25.87
CA MET A 2 3.63 7.52 25.32
C MET A 2 5.02 7.51 25.95
N ASP A 3 5.59 6.32 26.17
CA ASP A 3 6.98 6.19 26.58
C ASP A 3 7.94 6.43 25.39
N ALA A 4 9.23 6.54 25.68
CA ALA A 4 10.24 6.82 24.67
C ALA A 4 10.34 5.73 23.58
N ALA A 5 10.08 4.45 23.93
CA ALA A 5 10.09 3.37 22.96
C ALA A 5 8.91 3.47 21.99
N ALA A 6 7.71 3.78 22.49
CA ALA A 6 6.53 3.98 21.66
C ALA A 6 6.70 5.19 20.73
N GLU A 7 7.26 6.31 21.23
CA GLU A 7 7.55 7.48 20.43
C GLU A 7 8.56 7.18 19.32
N SER A 8 9.59 6.38 19.59
CA SER A 8 10.58 5.97 18.59
C SER A 8 9.96 5.11 17.49
N VAL A 9 9.08 4.17 17.84
CA VAL A 9 8.35 3.34 16.86
C VAL A 9 7.45 4.20 16.00
N MET A 10 6.69 5.12 16.60
CA MET A 10 5.80 6.03 15.86
C MET A 10 6.58 6.93 14.90
N SER A 11 7.72 7.45 15.32
CA SER A 11 8.60 8.27 14.47
C SER A 11 9.13 7.44 13.29
N SER A 12 9.59 6.21 13.54
CA SER A 12 10.07 5.29 12.51
C SER A 12 8.99 4.94 11.48
N VAL A 13 7.75 4.69 11.93
CA VAL A 13 6.61 4.44 11.05
C VAL A 13 6.30 5.69 10.20
N ARG A 14 6.27 6.86 10.82
CA ARG A 14 6.01 8.13 10.13
C ARG A 14 6.98 8.38 8.99
N GLU A 15 8.25 8.07 9.17
CA GLU A 15 9.30 8.25 8.14
C GLU A 15 9.06 7.45 6.87
N ARG A 16 8.24 6.38 6.94
CA ARG A 16 7.89 5.57 5.78
C ARG A 16 6.89 6.24 4.84
N PHE A 17 6.31 7.36 5.27
CA PHE A 17 5.29 8.11 4.51
C PHE A 17 5.91 9.40 3.99
N PRO A 18 6.33 9.47 2.70
CA PRO A 18 7.06 10.63 2.19
C PRO A 18 6.35 11.96 2.38
N LEU A 19 5.04 12.00 2.17
CA LEU A 19 4.29 13.25 2.31
C LEU A 19 4.39 13.85 3.72
N LEU A 20 4.43 13.00 4.74
CA LEU A 20 4.45 13.46 6.13
C LEU A 20 5.75 14.16 6.52
N GLY A 21 6.80 14.05 5.69
CA GLY A 21 8.05 14.81 5.85
C GLY A 21 7.97 16.24 5.34
N ARG A 22 6.87 16.63 4.70
CA ARG A 22 6.69 17.96 4.14
C ARG A 22 6.50 19.02 5.24
N GLN A 23 6.92 20.23 4.93
CA GLN A 23 6.63 21.41 5.75
C GLN A 23 5.55 22.26 5.10
N VAL A 24 4.74 22.90 5.92
CA VAL A 24 3.71 23.85 5.50
C VAL A 24 3.89 25.12 6.32
N ASN A 25 4.07 26.25 5.64
CA ASN A 25 4.34 27.55 6.27
C ASN A 25 5.53 27.51 7.24
N GLY A 26 6.59 26.76 6.86
CA GLY A 26 7.81 26.64 7.67
C GLY A 26 7.69 25.75 8.90
N ARG A 27 6.59 25.03 9.04
CA ARG A 27 6.34 24.10 10.17
C ARG A 27 6.11 22.69 9.67
N PRO A 28 6.44 21.67 10.48
CA PRO A 28 6.13 20.29 10.13
C PRO A 28 4.64 20.11 9.86
N LEU A 29 4.32 19.32 8.83
CA LEU A 29 2.94 18.99 8.49
C LEU A 29 2.27 18.23 9.64
N VAL A 30 1.08 18.65 10.02
CA VAL A 30 0.14 17.86 10.82
C VAL A 30 -1.01 17.46 9.91
N TYR A 31 -1.16 16.16 9.64
CA TYR A 31 -2.18 15.63 8.74
C TYR A 31 -3.25 14.90 9.55
N LEU A 32 -4.48 15.39 9.52
CA LEU A 32 -5.60 14.87 10.33
C LEU A 32 -6.80 14.46 9.47
N ASP A 33 -6.61 14.27 8.17
CA ASP A 33 -7.69 14.03 7.21
C ASP A 33 -7.66 12.62 6.60
N SER A 34 -7.13 11.65 7.36
CA SER A 34 -7.01 10.25 6.89
C SER A 34 -8.36 9.59 6.61
N ALA A 35 -9.45 10.09 7.19
CA ALA A 35 -10.79 9.60 6.89
C ALA A 35 -11.20 9.87 5.44
N ALA A 36 -10.77 11.01 4.89
CA ALA A 36 -11.01 11.36 3.49
C ALA A 36 -10.03 10.65 2.57
N THR A 37 -8.74 10.69 2.87
CA THR A 37 -7.70 9.97 2.14
C THR A 37 -6.51 9.68 3.06
N ALA A 38 -6.12 8.42 3.13
CA ALA A 38 -4.93 8.00 3.87
C ALA A 38 -3.67 8.29 3.06
N GLN A 39 -2.61 8.71 3.73
CA GLN A 39 -1.31 8.86 3.08
C GLN A 39 -0.74 7.49 2.72
N LYS A 40 0.15 7.45 1.72
CA LYS A 40 0.71 6.22 1.19
C LYS A 40 2.16 6.06 1.66
N PRO A 41 2.54 4.89 2.20
CA PRO A 41 3.94 4.62 2.49
C PRO A 41 4.74 4.42 1.19
N GLU A 42 6.05 4.64 1.26
CA GLU A 42 6.94 4.49 0.11
C GLU A 42 6.80 3.13 -0.56
N ALA A 43 6.66 2.05 0.22
CA ALA A 43 6.51 0.70 -0.32
C ALA A 43 5.28 0.56 -1.24
N VAL A 44 4.18 1.25 -0.92
CA VAL A 44 2.96 1.24 -1.76
C VAL A 44 3.19 2.05 -3.03
N ILE A 45 3.81 3.22 -2.93
CA ILE A 45 4.13 4.08 -4.07
C ILE A 45 5.03 3.31 -5.05
N GLU A 46 6.10 2.70 -4.56
CA GLU A 46 7.03 1.92 -5.38
C GLU A 46 6.39 0.69 -6.02
N ALA A 47 5.50 0.01 -5.31
CA ALA A 47 4.77 -1.13 -5.86
C ALA A 47 3.89 -0.71 -7.05
N GLU A 48 3.19 0.41 -6.93
CA GLU A 48 2.34 0.95 -8.00
C GLU A 48 3.18 1.40 -9.20
N VAL A 49 4.27 2.14 -8.96
CA VAL A 49 5.20 2.58 -10.00
C VAL A 49 5.80 1.38 -10.73
N SER A 50 6.27 0.38 -9.99
CA SER A 50 6.85 -0.84 -10.55
C SER A 50 5.84 -1.61 -11.41
N TYR A 51 4.61 -1.71 -10.96
CA TYR A 51 3.54 -2.34 -11.73
C TYR A 51 3.33 -1.64 -13.07
N TYR A 52 3.16 -0.32 -13.06
CA TYR A 52 2.95 0.42 -14.30
C TYR A 52 4.16 0.37 -15.25
N ARG A 53 5.36 0.36 -14.73
CA ARG A 53 6.57 0.31 -15.56
C ARG A 53 6.85 -1.07 -16.14
N ASN A 54 6.50 -2.14 -15.43
CA ASN A 54 7.01 -3.47 -15.75
C ASN A 54 5.95 -4.53 -16.05
N SER A 55 4.72 -4.37 -15.53
CA SER A 55 3.76 -5.48 -15.50
C SER A 55 2.32 -5.07 -15.86
N ASN A 56 2.10 -3.82 -16.25
CA ASN A 56 0.76 -3.33 -16.53
C ASN A 56 0.12 -4.08 -17.69
N ALA A 57 -0.92 -4.86 -17.41
CA ALA A 57 -1.66 -5.63 -18.39
C ALA A 57 -3.06 -5.95 -17.89
N ASN A 58 -3.88 -6.51 -18.76
CA ASN A 58 -5.24 -6.89 -18.43
C ASN A 58 -5.24 -8.15 -17.54
N VAL A 59 -5.76 -8.02 -16.34
CA VAL A 59 -5.85 -9.11 -15.36
C VAL A 59 -6.91 -10.12 -15.83
N HIS A 60 -6.62 -11.42 -15.67
CA HIS A 60 -7.47 -12.56 -16.00
C HIS A 60 -7.80 -12.75 -17.50
N ARG A 61 -7.32 -11.88 -18.38
CA ARG A 61 -7.63 -11.94 -19.82
C ARG A 61 -6.41 -11.99 -20.72
N GLY A 62 -5.21 -11.92 -20.14
CA GLY A 62 -3.99 -11.96 -20.92
C GLY A 62 -3.63 -13.39 -21.32
N LEU A 63 -3.43 -13.61 -22.63
CA LEU A 63 -2.88 -14.84 -23.17
C LEU A 63 -1.37 -14.69 -23.43
N HIS A 64 -0.71 -13.83 -22.67
CA HIS A 64 0.70 -13.51 -22.80
C HIS A 64 1.34 -13.28 -21.43
N THR A 65 2.67 -13.23 -21.41
CA THR A 65 3.47 -13.12 -20.17
C THR A 65 3.03 -11.99 -19.26
N LEU A 66 2.80 -10.79 -19.81
CA LEU A 66 2.39 -9.64 -18.98
C LEU A 66 1.02 -9.84 -18.32
N GLY A 67 0.08 -10.45 -19.04
CA GLY A 67 -1.22 -10.80 -18.49
C GLY A 67 -1.11 -11.79 -17.35
N ASP A 68 -0.24 -12.78 -17.46
CA ASP A 68 0.02 -13.77 -16.41
C ASP A 68 0.67 -13.12 -15.20
N GLU A 69 1.63 -12.22 -15.40
CA GLU A 69 2.27 -11.47 -14.33
C GLU A 69 1.28 -10.59 -13.58
N ALA A 70 0.45 -9.84 -14.31
CA ALA A 70 -0.57 -8.98 -13.71
C ALA A 70 -1.58 -9.81 -12.92
N THR A 71 -2.01 -10.95 -13.44
CA THR A 71 -2.93 -11.86 -12.75
C THR A 71 -2.31 -12.42 -11.48
N ARG A 72 -1.04 -12.83 -11.52
CA ARG A 72 -0.34 -13.32 -10.32
C ARG A 72 -0.23 -12.26 -9.24
N LEU A 73 0.07 -11.02 -9.61
CA LEU A 73 0.13 -9.91 -8.66
C LEU A 73 -1.23 -9.64 -8.03
N TYR A 74 -2.29 -9.64 -8.83
CA TYR A 74 -3.66 -9.43 -8.36
C TYR A 74 -4.11 -10.54 -7.41
N GLU A 75 -3.95 -11.79 -7.83
CA GLU A 75 -4.37 -12.94 -7.01
C GLU A 75 -3.49 -13.08 -5.76
N GLY A 76 -2.21 -12.72 -5.83
CA GLY A 76 -1.33 -12.67 -4.67
C GLY A 76 -1.81 -11.68 -3.60
N CYS A 77 -2.40 -10.56 -3.98
CA CYS A 77 -3.02 -9.64 -3.04
C CYS A 77 -4.22 -10.29 -2.32
N ARG A 78 -5.05 -11.02 -3.05
CA ARG A 78 -6.18 -11.75 -2.47
C ARG A 78 -5.72 -12.76 -1.44
N ASP A 79 -4.71 -13.55 -1.77
CA ASP A 79 -4.13 -14.56 -0.86
C ASP A 79 -3.57 -13.91 0.41
N ARG A 80 -2.90 -12.78 0.27
CA ARG A 80 -2.36 -12.02 1.40
C ARG A 80 -3.44 -11.52 2.34
N VAL A 81 -4.48 -10.92 1.80
CA VAL A 81 -5.62 -10.42 2.60
C VAL A 81 -6.32 -11.59 3.30
N ALA A 82 -6.55 -12.69 2.59
CA ALA A 82 -7.14 -13.90 3.17
C ALA A 82 -6.30 -14.44 4.34
N GLY A 83 -4.98 -14.48 4.18
CA GLY A 83 -4.06 -14.90 5.24
C GLY A 83 -4.12 -13.99 6.46
N MET A 84 -4.20 -12.69 6.28
CA MET A 84 -4.34 -11.73 7.38
C MET A 84 -5.66 -11.88 8.13
N LEU A 85 -6.74 -12.23 7.44
CA LEU A 85 -8.07 -12.39 8.02
C LEU A 85 -8.35 -13.80 8.54
N GLY A 86 -7.47 -14.76 8.25
CA GLY A 86 -7.67 -16.16 8.64
C GLY A 86 -8.82 -16.84 7.89
N VAL A 87 -9.07 -16.47 6.64
CA VAL A 87 -10.13 -17.02 5.80
C VAL A 87 -9.54 -17.62 4.52
N ALA A 88 -10.36 -18.37 3.77
CA ALA A 88 -9.94 -18.87 2.46
C ALA A 88 -9.95 -17.74 1.42
N ALA A 89 -9.10 -17.84 0.40
CA ALA A 89 -8.96 -16.82 -0.62
C ALA A 89 -10.26 -16.56 -1.41
N ASP A 90 -11.08 -17.60 -1.60
CA ASP A 90 -12.37 -17.48 -2.28
C ASP A 90 -13.44 -16.72 -1.47
N GLN A 91 -13.16 -16.45 -0.19
CA GLN A 91 -14.02 -15.62 0.67
C GLN A 91 -13.64 -14.13 0.61
N VAL A 92 -12.62 -13.77 -0.15
CA VAL A 92 -12.16 -12.39 -0.32
C VAL A 92 -12.52 -11.89 -1.70
N THR A 93 -13.25 -10.78 -1.77
CA THR A 93 -13.55 -10.08 -3.01
C THR A 93 -12.83 -8.74 -3.02
N ILE A 94 -12.05 -8.48 -4.07
CA ILE A 94 -11.40 -7.19 -4.28
C ILE A 94 -12.23 -6.42 -5.31
N GLN A 95 -12.72 -5.25 -4.91
CA GLN A 95 -13.54 -4.40 -5.76
C GLN A 95 -12.81 -3.10 -6.09
N ARG A 96 -13.18 -2.50 -7.23
CA ARG A 96 -12.68 -1.20 -7.67
C ARG A 96 -13.63 -0.08 -7.25
#